data_6c0dabb263045d44220ecbe2ae2af727
#
_entry.id   6c0dabb263045d44220ecbe2ae2af727
#
_cell.length_a   1.000
_cell.length_b   1.000
_cell.length_c   1.000
_cell.angle_alpha   90.00
_cell.angle_beta   90.00
_cell.angle_gamma   90.00
#
_symmetry.space_group_name_H-M   'P 1'
#
loop_
_entity.id
_entity.type
_entity.pdbx_description
1 polymer ?
#
loop_
_entity_poly.entity_id
_entity_poly.type
_entity_poly.pdbx_seq_one_letter_code
_entity_poly.pdbx_strand_id
1 'polypeptide(L)'
;MIDDAISEGKKVAFLYNTYGIDKQLHPRKDTKYIVNPYQMVANEGKYYLICNYDKYDNLSNYRIDRMTEIEILDEKVKDKSLVKGMEHGLNLPQHMAEHLYMFSDPAATIVLKVQKGNMGDIVDWFDKNFEVLSPKFVQNNYPDNFNPETDANKAFIRVTCSQNAMFHWAMQYGTSVEVIEPADLRERIRDAVNEMAERYK
;
A
#
# COMPACT_ATOMS: atom_id res chain seq x y z
N MET A 1 18.46 -8.58 -16.23
CA MET A 1 19.03 -7.28 -15.72
C MET A 1 18.67 -6.99 -14.26
N ILE A 2 17.40 -6.76 -13.89
CA ILE A 2 17.05 -6.47 -12.47
C ILE A 2 17.35 -7.66 -11.58
N ASP A 3 17.00 -8.86 -12.01
CA ASP A 3 17.28 -10.11 -11.29
C ASP A 3 18.78 -10.35 -11.12
N ASP A 4 19.55 -10.07 -12.16
CA ASP A 4 21.01 -10.17 -12.11
C ASP A 4 21.58 -9.17 -11.08
N ALA A 5 21.09 -7.93 -11.08
CA ALA A 5 21.53 -6.91 -10.13
C ALA A 5 21.21 -7.31 -8.68
N ILE A 6 20.01 -7.90 -8.43
CA ILE A 6 19.63 -8.41 -7.11
C ILE A 6 20.57 -9.54 -6.69
N SER A 7 20.84 -10.49 -7.61
CA SER A 7 21.70 -11.66 -7.35
C SER A 7 23.16 -11.26 -7.12
N GLU A 8 23.66 -10.24 -7.84
CA GLU A 8 25.02 -9.73 -7.68
C GLU A 8 25.16 -8.72 -6.53
N GLY A 9 24.05 -8.29 -5.91
CA GLY A 9 24.04 -7.27 -4.87
C GLY A 9 24.54 -5.92 -5.38
N LYS A 10 24.13 -5.57 -6.60
CA LYS A 10 24.50 -4.30 -7.27
C LYS A 10 23.33 -3.35 -7.42
N LYS A 11 23.61 -2.07 -7.38
CA LYS A 11 22.61 -1.02 -7.64
C LYS A 11 22.13 -1.03 -9.09
N VAL A 12 20.93 -0.47 -9.31
CA VAL A 12 20.40 -0.23 -10.65
C VAL A 12 20.07 1.24 -10.83
N ALA A 13 20.30 1.71 -12.07
CA ALA A 13 19.85 3.02 -12.54
C ALA A 13 18.80 2.82 -13.63
N PHE A 14 17.74 3.64 -13.67
CA PHE A 14 16.69 3.57 -14.69
C PHE A 14 15.93 4.89 -14.82
N LEU A 15 15.34 5.13 -15.99
CA LEU A 15 14.29 6.13 -16.14
C LEU A 15 12.94 5.54 -15.72
N TYR A 16 12.18 6.29 -14.94
CA TYR A 16 10.84 5.88 -14.53
C TYR A 16 9.79 6.72 -15.22
N ASN A 17 8.84 6.05 -15.86
CA ASN A 17 7.90 6.66 -16.78
C ASN A 17 6.47 6.68 -16.24
N THR A 18 5.65 7.55 -16.83
CA THR A 18 4.20 7.58 -16.70
C THR A 18 3.57 7.55 -18.08
N TYR A 19 2.34 7.04 -18.20
CA TYR A 19 1.60 7.09 -19.45
C TYR A 19 1.03 8.49 -19.68
N GLY A 20 1.26 9.01 -20.87
CA GLY A 20 0.56 10.20 -21.38
C GLY A 20 -0.82 9.85 -21.97
N ILE A 21 -1.56 10.89 -22.37
CA ILE A 21 -2.85 10.75 -23.06
C ILE A 21 -2.71 10.03 -24.43
N ASP A 22 -1.51 10.09 -25.01
CA ASP A 22 -1.10 9.38 -26.22
C ASP A 22 -0.87 7.88 -26.01
N LYS A 23 -1.06 7.39 -24.78
CA LYS A 23 -0.81 6.01 -24.34
C LYS A 23 0.66 5.57 -24.44
N GLN A 24 1.58 6.52 -24.56
CA GLN A 24 3.02 6.26 -24.56
C GLN A 24 3.63 6.54 -23.18
N LEU A 25 4.78 5.91 -22.94
CA LEU A 25 5.57 6.14 -21.73
C LEU A 25 6.41 7.41 -21.87
N HIS A 26 6.30 8.30 -20.91
CA HIS A 26 7.09 9.53 -20.83
C HIS A 26 7.86 9.56 -19.50
N PRO A 27 9.15 9.90 -19.51
CA PRO A 27 9.94 10.01 -18.28
C PRO A 27 9.33 11.03 -17.32
N ARG A 28 9.25 10.67 -16.03
CA ARG A 28 8.82 11.60 -14.97
C ARG A 28 9.83 12.72 -14.73
N LYS A 29 11.10 12.44 -15.02
CA LYS A 29 12.22 13.37 -14.97
C LYS A 29 13.33 12.90 -15.90
N ASP A 30 14.21 13.81 -16.31
CA ASP A 30 15.30 13.52 -17.24
C ASP A 30 16.51 12.82 -16.60
N THR A 31 16.50 12.65 -15.28
CA THR A 31 17.57 11.98 -14.54
C THR A 31 17.16 10.59 -14.11
N LYS A 32 18.09 9.63 -14.21
CA LYS A 32 17.86 8.27 -13.75
C LYS A 32 17.64 8.19 -12.23
N TYR A 33 16.77 7.28 -11.84
CA TYR A 33 16.62 6.83 -10.47
C TYR A 33 17.72 5.82 -10.18
N ILE A 34 18.47 5.99 -9.11
CA ILE A 34 19.49 5.05 -8.63
C ILE A 34 18.99 4.46 -7.34
N VAL A 35 18.86 3.14 -7.29
CA VAL A 35 18.27 2.42 -6.15
C VAL A 35 19.03 1.14 -5.82
N ASN A 36 18.87 0.68 -4.60
CA ASN A 36 19.31 -0.61 -4.10
C ASN A 36 18.19 -1.63 -4.34
N PRO A 37 18.26 -2.52 -5.34
CA PRO A 37 17.23 -3.50 -5.61
C PRO A 37 17.32 -4.66 -4.62
N TYR A 38 16.18 -5.10 -4.05
CA TYR A 38 16.17 -6.19 -3.09
C TYR A 38 15.33 -7.39 -3.53
N GLN A 39 14.15 -7.14 -4.10
CA GLN A 39 13.25 -8.22 -4.50
C GLN A 39 12.29 -7.76 -5.60
N MET A 40 11.94 -8.68 -6.49
CA MET A 40 10.80 -8.52 -7.41
C MET A 40 9.59 -9.27 -6.88
N VAL A 41 8.40 -8.65 -7.02
CA VAL A 41 7.12 -9.26 -6.62
C VAL A 41 6.07 -9.04 -7.68
N ALA A 42 5.13 -9.96 -7.77
CA ALA A 42 3.92 -9.80 -8.59
C ALA A 42 2.77 -9.31 -7.70
N ASN A 43 2.05 -8.30 -8.14
CA ASN A 43 0.83 -7.82 -7.51
C ASN A 43 -0.15 -7.38 -8.59
N GLU A 44 -1.40 -7.89 -8.54
CA GLU A 44 -2.49 -7.56 -9.50
C GLU A 44 -2.04 -7.63 -10.97
N GLY A 45 -1.32 -8.70 -11.34
CA GLY A 45 -0.85 -8.92 -12.71
C GLY A 45 0.26 -7.98 -13.19
N LYS A 46 0.92 -7.27 -12.27
CA LYS A 46 2.06 -6.39 -12.52
C LYS A 46 3.25 -6.82 -11.69
N TYR A 47 4.46 -6.61 -12.23
CA TYR A 47 5.69 -6.84 -11.49
C TYR A 47 6.21 -5.53 -10.89
N TYR A 48 6.64 -5.61 -9.65
CA TYR A 48 7.21 -4.50 -8.90
C TYR A 48 8.60 -4.84 -8.41
N LEU A 49 9.46 -3.84 -8.39
CA LEU A 49 10.75 -3.87 -7.72
C LEU A 49 10.58 -3.24 -6.32
N ILE A 50 10.86 -4.02 -5.28
CA ILE A 50 11.04 -3.54 -3.92
C ILE A 50 12.49 -3.12 -3.79
N CYS A 51 12.73 -1.85 -3.47
CA CYS A 51 14.05 -1.25 -3.43
C CYS A 51 14.14 -0.16 -2.36
N ASN A 52 15.32 0.42 -2.22
CA ASN A 52 15.59 1.52 -1.29
C ASN A 52 16.51 2.54 -1.97
N TYR A 53 16.46 3.80 -1.53
CA TYR A 53 17.47 4.82 -1.86
C TYR A 53 18.50 4.92 -0.75
N ASP A 54 19.76 5.15 -1.10
CA ASP A 54 20.84 5.36 -0.10
C ASP A 54 20.49 6.44 0.93
N LYS A 55 19.83 7.48 0.46
CA LYS A 55 19.45 8.67 1.22
C LYS A 55 18.41 8.38 2.31
N TYR A 56 17.60 7.33 2.14
CA TYR A 56 16.48 7.02 3.02
C TYR A 56 16.66 5.66 3.69
N ASP A 57 15.88 5.39 4.71
CA ASP A 57 15.83 4.11 5.41
C ASP A 57 14.58 3.27 5.08
N ASN A 58 13.59 3.86 4.41
CA ASN A 58 12.35 3.18 4.00
C ASN A 58 12.47 2.49 2.65
N LEU A 59 11.57 1.54 2.41
CA LEU A 59 11.40 0.87 1.12
C LEU A 59 10.58 1.73 0.15
N SER A 60 10.79 1.46 -1.14
CA SER A 60 10.04 2.03 -2.26
C SER A 60 9.67 0.91 -3.24
N ASN A 61 8.52 1.05 -3.88
CA ASN A 61 8.00 0.10 -4.85
C ASN A 61 7.89 0.74 -6.23
N TYR A 62 8.51 0.13 -7.23
CA TYR A 62 8.47 0.62 -8.62
C TYR A 62 7.93 -0.45 -9.56
N ARG A 63 6.97 -0.09 -10.40
CA ARG A 63 6.47 -0.97 -11.47
C ARG A 63 7.55 -1.17 -12.51
N ILE A 64 7.92 -2.43 -12.75
CA ILE A 64 9.02 -2.78 -13.68
C ILE A 64 8.66 -2.44 -15.13
N ASP A 65 7.41 -2.60 -15.52
CA ASP A 65 6.92 -2.25 -16.87
C ASP A 65 6.94 -0.75 -17.20
N ARG A 66 7.24 0.09 -16.20
CA ARG A 66 7.44 1.55 -16.37
C ARG A 66 8.89 1.98 -16.32
N MET A 67 9.83 1.03 -16.23
CA MET A 67 11.26 1.31 -16.22
C MET A 67 11.81 1.20 -17.64
N THR A 68 12.61 2.17 -18.03
CA THR A 68 13.37 2.15 -19.27
C THR A 68 14.85 2.52 -18.99
N GLU A 69 15.73 2.25 -19.94
CA GLU A 69 17.18 2.51 -19.82
C GLU A 69 17.77 1.95 -18.52
N ILE A 70 17.44 0.69 -18.21
CA ILE A 70 17.92 0.03 -17.01
C ILE A 70 19.41 -0.31 -17.18
N GLU A 71 20.22 0.09 -16.18
CA GLU A 71 21.66 -0.17 -16.11
C GLU A 71 22.01 -0.79 -14.74
N ILE A 72 22.88 -1.80 -14.73
CA ILE A 72 23.47 -2.32 -13.50
C ILE A 72 24.74 -1.48 -13.24
N LEU A 73 24.81 -0.89 -12.04
CA LEU A 73 25.97 -0.10 -11.63
C LEU A 73 26.99 -0.98 -10.92
N ASP A 74 28.28 -0.63 -11.04
CA ASP A 74 29.34 -1.34 -10.31
C ASP A 74 29.48 -0.81 -8.87
N GLU A 75 28.34 -0.67 -8.21
CA GLU A 75 28.22 -0.21 -6.83
C GLU A 75 27.41 -1.25 -6.04
N LYS A 76 27.90 -1.61 -4.85
CA LYS A 76 27.18 -2.52 -3.94
C LYS A 76 25.91 -1.86 -3.38
N VAL A 77 24.89 -2.68 -3.20
CA VAL A 77 23.66 -2.27 -2.53
C VAL A 77 23.93 -1.92 -1.07
N LYS A 78 23.10 -1.02 -0.52
CA LYS A 78 23.05 -0.71 0.91
C LYS A 78 22.72 -1.99 1.70
N ASP A 79 23.39 -2.19 2.84
CA ASP A 79 23.10 -3.32 3.70
C ASP A 79 21.62 -3.33 4.14
N LYS A 80 20.99 -4.49 4.00
CA LYS A 80 19.57 -4.67 4.33
C LYS A 80 19.26 -4.36 5.79
N SER A 81 20.21 -4.58 6.71
CA SER A 81 20.06 -4.26 8.14
C SER A 81 19.88 -2.77 8.41
N LEU A 82 20.28 -1.90 7.47
CA LEU A 82 20.12 -0.45 7.53
C LEU A 82 18.83 0.04 6.86
N VAL A 83 17.97 -0.87 6.43
CA VAL A 83 16.72 -0.57 5.75
C VAL A 83 15.56 -1.02 6.61
N LYS A 84 14.72 -0.06 7.01
CA LYS A 84 13.56 -0.31 7.87
C LYS A 84 12.62 -1.34 7.26
N GLY A 85 12.31 -2.37 8.04
CA GLY A 85 11.49 -3.50 7.61
C GLY A 85 12.25 -4.61 6.90
N MET A 86 13.59 -4.51 6.82
CA MET A 86 14.46 -5.55 6.25
C MET A 86 15.54 -6.05 7.20
N GLU A 87 15.53 -5.64 8.44
CA GLU A 87 16.56 -5.94 9.46
C GLU A 87 16.76 -7.46 9.66
N HIS A 88 15.70 -8.23 9.48
CA HIS A 88 15.71 -9.71 9.57
C HIS A 88 15.27 -10.38 8.24
N GLY A 89 15.38 -9.67 7.13
CA GLY A 89 14.85 -10.06 5.84
C GLY A 89 13.43 -9.51 5.61
N LEU A 90 13.02 -9.42 4.34
CA LEU A 90 11.70 -8.92 3.97
C LEU A 90 10.60 -9.90 4.38
N ASN A 91 9.72 -9.48 5.28
CA ASN A 91 8.45 -10.17 5.51
C ASN A 91 7.46 -9.78 4.39
N LEU A 92 7.49 -10.52 3.30
CA LEU A 92 6.72 -10.19 2.10
C LEU A 92 5.19 -10.13 2.36
N PRO A 93 4.56 -11.09 3.05
CA PRO A 93 3.13 -11.00 3.36
C PRO A 93 2.76 -9.72 4.12
N GLN A 94 3.54 -9.35 5.12
CA GLN A 94 3.33 -8.11 5.87
C GLN A 94 3.55 -6.89 4.98
N HIS A 95 4.62 -6.86 4.19
CA HIS A 95 4.89 -5.75 3.27
C HIS A 95 3.74 -5.55 2.27
N MET A 96 3.20 -6.63 1.72
CA MET A 96 2.07 -6.56 0.79
C MET A 96 0.80 -6.02 1.45
N ALA A 97 0.50 -6.44 2.69
CA ALA A 97 -0.64 -5.95 3.46
C ALA A 97 -0.49 -4.47 3.85
N GLU A 98 0.72 -4.02 4.21
CA GLU A 98 1.01 -2.63 4.57
C GLU A 98 1.00 -1.69 3.36
N HIS A 99 1.32 -2.20 2.16
CA HIS A 99 1.47 -1.44 0.92
C HIS A 99 0.46 -1.85 -0.16
N LEU A 100 -0.84 -1.82 0.17
CA LEU A 100 -1.91 -2.07 -0.81
C LEU A 100 -1.67 -1.24 -2.08
N TYR A 101 -1.93 -1.84 -3.25
CA TYR A 101 -1.62 -1.24 -4.57
C TYR A 101 -0.15 -0.81 -4.72
N MET A 102 0.75 -1.35 -3.86
CA MET A 102 2.20 -1.02 -3.84
C MET A 102 2.50 0.48 -3.61
N PHE A 103 1.63 1.18 -2.87
CA PHE A 103 1.95 2.52 -2.37
C PHE A 103 3.13 2.47 -1.41
N SER A 104 3.99 3.50 -1.45
CA SER A 104 5.24 3.55 -0.65
C SER A 104 5.20 4.56 0.50
N ASP A 105 4.06 5.18 0.77
CA ASP A 105 3.88 6.06 1.93
C ASP A 105 3.83 5.24 3.23
N PRO A 106 4.16 5.87 4.36
CA PRO A 106 4.20 5.17 5.66
C PRO A 106 2.86 4.53 5.99
N ALA A 107 2.92 3.30 6.53
CA ALA A 107 1.76 2.61 7.03
C ALA A 107 1.25 3.26 8.33
N ALA A 108 -0.06 3.32 8.48
CA ALA A 108 -0.77 3.81 9.66
C ALA A 108 -1.76 2.77 10.16
N THR A 109 -2.08 2.82 11.43
CA THR A 109 -3.15 2.00 12.01
C THR A 109 -4.50 2.56 11.59
N ILE A 110 -5.35 1.72 11.04
CA ILE A 110 -6.68 2.08 10.53
C ILE A 110 -7.72 1.15 11.14
N VAL A 111 -8.82 1.72 11.59
CA VAL A 111 -9.98 0.95 12.09
C VAL A 111 -11.10 1.04 11.07
N LEU A 112 -11.60 -0.12 10.71
CA LEU A 112 -12.67 -0.30 9.74
C LEU A 112 -13.89 -0.95 10.40
N LYS A 113 -15.07 -0.51 9.98
CA LYS A 113 -16.34 -1.21 10.24
C LYS A 113 -16.77 -1.89 8.95
N VAL A 114 -16.88 -3.19 8.95
CA VAL A 114 -17.11 -4.00 7.75
C VAL A 114 -18.31 -4.90 7.90
N GLN A 115 -19.02 -5.22 6.84
CA GLN A 115 -20.06 -6.23 6.87
C GLN A 115 -19.44 -7.63 7.02
N LYS A 116 -19.96 -8.46 7.93
CA LYS A 116 -19.43 -9.82 8.17
C LYS A 116 -19.43 -10.70 6.93
N GLY A 117 -20.37 -10.48 6.02
CA GLY A 117 -20.42 -11.20 4.74
C GLY A 117 -19.25 -10.89 3.79
N ASN A 118 -18.53 -9.79 3.99
CA ASN A 118 -17.40 -9.34 3.17
C ASN A 118 -16.03 -9.66 3.80
N MET A 119 -15.97 -10.55 4.79
CA MET A 119 -14.69 -10.95 5.40
C MET A 119 -13.75 -11.63 4.41
N GLY A 120 -14.27 -12.22 3.32
CA GLY A 120 -13.45 -12.74 2.23
C GLY A 120 -12.58 -11.68 1.61
N ASP A 121 -13.14 -10.51 1.27
CA ASP A 121 -12.39 -9.38 0.71
C ASP A 121 -11.29 -8.90 1.68
N ILE A 122 -11.57 -8.94 3.00
CA ILE A 122 -10.57 -8.57 4.01
C ILE A 122 -9.39 -9.54 3.99
N VAL A 123 -9.66 -10.85 3.95
CA VAL A 123 -8.63 -11.88 3.90
C VAL A 123 -7.85 -11.81 2.59
N ASP A 124 -8.50 -11.57 1.46
CA ASP A 124 -7.85 -11.48 0.15
C ASP A 124 -6.83 -10.33 0.07
N TRP A 125 -7.12 -9.20 0.74
CA TRP A 125 -6.25 -8.03 0.73
C TRP A 125 -5.23 -7.97 1.88
N PHE A 126 -5.59 -8.48 3.06
CA PHE A 126 -4.76 -8.35 4.26
C PHE A 126 -4.21 -9.69 4.77
N ASP A 127 -4.58 -10.83 4.13
CA ASP A 127 -4.28 -12.17 4.61
C ASP A 127 -4.70 -12.30 6.09
N LYS A 128 -3.76 -12.58 6.98
CA LYS A 128 -3.97 -12.65 8.43
C LYS A 128 -3.47 -11.39 9.18
N ASN A 129 -3.07 -10.36 8.45
CA ASN A 129 -2.49 -9.14 9.01
C ASN A 129 -3.57 -8.12 9.43
N PHE A 130 -4.59 -8.60 10.13
CA PHE A 130 -5.63 -7.77 10.75
C PHE A 130 -6.07 -8.33 12.09
N GLU A 131 -6.63 -7.48 12.94
CA GLU A 131 -7.20 -7.84 14.24
C GLU A 131 -8.71 -7.59 14.21
N VAL A 132 -9.50 -8.57 14.68
CA VAL A 132 -10.94 -8.37 14.91
C VAL A 132 -11.13 -7.81 16.32
N LEU A 133 -11.70 -6.61 16.42
CA LEU A 133 -11.93 -5.93 17.68
C LEU A 133 -13.16 -6.48 18.40
N SER A 134 -13.05 -6.74 19.70
CA SER A 134 -14.19 -7.22 20.49
C SER A 134 -15.29 -6.15 20.61
N PRO A 135 -16.58 -6.52 20.69
CA PRO A 135 -17.68 -5.56 20.86
C PRO A 135 -17.49 -4.65 22.08
N LYS A 136 -16.96 -5.20 23.19
CA LYS A 136 -16.67 -4.43 24.40
C LYS A 136 -15.60 -3.36 24.15
N PHE A 137 -14.53 -3.69 23.41
CA PHE A 137 -13.50 -2.74 23.03
C PHE A 137 -14.08 -1.62 22.16
N VAL A 138 -14.89 -2.00 21.16
CA VAL A 138 -15.52 -1.04 20.23
C VAL A 138 -16.46 -0.10 20.98
N GLN A 139 -17.31 -0.63 21.85
CA GLN A 139 -18.25 0.17 22.66
C GLN A 139 -17.51 1.20 23.56
N ASN A 140 -16.35 0.84 24.10
CA ASN A 140 -15.60 1.72 24.98
C ASN A 140 -14.79 2.78 24.23
N ASN A 141 -14.30 2.48 23.02
CA ASN A 141 -13.37 3.36 22.29
C ASN A 141 -14.03 4.09 21.13
N TYR A 142 -15.13 3.54 20.58
CA TYR A 142 -15.86 4.08 19.42
C TYR A 142 -17.38 4.11 19.66
N PRO A 143 -17.86 4.68 20.79
CA PRO A 143 -19.27 4.63 21.16
C PRO A 143 -20.19 5.28 20.10
N ASP A 144 -19.74 6.35 19.46
CA ASP A 144 -20.52 7.06 18.44
C ASP A 144 -20.60 6.29 17.10
N ASN A 145 -19.71 5.33 16.89
CA ASN A 145 -19.66 4.51 15.66
C ASN A 145 -20.28 3.13 15.86
N PHE A 146 -20.70 2.77 17.08
CA PHE A 146 -21.21 1.44 17.42
C PHE A 146 -22.63 1.50 17.92
N ASN A 147 -23.53 0.78 17.27
CA ASN A 147 -24.89 0.53 17.72
C ASN A 147 -25.15 -0.98 17.74
N PRO A 148 -25.36 -1.59 18.92
CA PRO A 148 -25.59 -3.03 19.04
C PRO A 148 -26.78 -3.56 18.24
N GLU A 149 -27.83 -2.74 18.04
CA GLU A 149 -29.05 -3.13 17.33
C GLU A 149 -28.83 -3.18 15.80
N THR A 150 -28.07 -2.23 15.25
CA THR A 150 -27.85 -2.13 13.79
C THR A 150 -26.55 -2.78 13.32
N ASP A 151 -25.62 -3.01 14.23
CA ASP A 151 -24.29 -3.53 13.91
C ASP A 151 -24.11 -5.03 14.20
N ALA A 152 -25.20 -5.73 14.50
CA ALA A 152 -25.16 -7.19 14.74
C ALA A 152 -24.49 -7.99 13.61
N ASN A 153 -24.66 -7.53 12.35
CA ASN A 153 -24.04 -8.12 11.16
C ASN A 153 -22.74 -7.42 10.72
N LYS A 154 -22.13 -6.63 11.60
CA LYS A 154 -20.88 -5.92 11.31
C LYS A 154 -19.74 -6.40 12.21
N ALA A 155 -18.53 -6.27 11.72
CA ALA A 155 -17.30 -6.47 12.46
C ALA A 155 -16.48 -5.20 12.43
N PHE A 156 -15.74 -4.95 13.51
CA PHE A 156 -14.72 -3.91 13.55
C PHE A 156 -13.37 -4.58 13.47
N ILE A 157 -12.55 -4.12 12.57
CA ILE A 157 -11.21 -4.66 12.36
C ILE A 157 -10.17 -3.56 12.42
N ARG A 158 -8.97 -3.92 12.83
CA ARG A 158 -7.80 -3.05 12.82
C ARG A 158 -6.81 -3.61 11.82
N VAL A 159 -6.35 -2.75 10.91
CA VAL A 159 -5.31 -3.05 9.92
C VAL A 159 -4.21 -2.02 10.01
N THR A 160 -3.03 -2.35 9.47
CA THR A 160 -1.92 -1.41 9.32
C THR A 160 -1.57 -1.34 7.84
N CYS A 161 -1.78 -0.19 7.20
CA CYS A 161 -1.41 0.01 5.80
C CYS A 161 -1.29 1.50 5.45
N SER A 162 -0.85 1.78 4.21
CA SER A 162 -0.82 3.13 3.65
C SER A 162 -2.21 3.78 3.67
N GLN A 163 -2.32 5.00 4.20
CA GLN A 163 -3.57 5.75 4.18
C GLN A 163 -4.02 6.10 2.76
N ASN A 164 -3.08 6.37 1.84
CA ASN A 164 -3.41 6.64 0.45
C ASN A 164 -3.98 5.40 -0.24
N ALA A 165 -3.38 4.25 0.02
CA ALA A 165 -3.89 2.98 -0.49
C ALA A 165 -5.27 2.65 0.10
N MET A 166 -5.44 2.83 1.42
CA MET A 166 -6.72 2.61 2.09
C MET A 166 -7.82 3.54 1.56
N PHE A 167 -7.49 4.79 1.24
CA PHE A 167 -8.46 5.70 0.61
C PHE A 167 -9.07 5.08 -0.67
N HIS A 168 -8.23 4.60 -1.58
CA HIS A 168 -8.70 3.97 -2.82
C HIS A 168 -9.43 2.66 -2.57
N TRP A 169 -8.91 1.84 -1.66
CA TRP A 169 -9.53 0.56 -1.28
C TRP A 169 -10.91 0.77 -0.65
N ALA A 170 -11.04 1.70 0.31
CA ALA A 170 -12.31 2.01 0.95
C ALA A 170 -13.32 2.61 -0.03
N MET A 171 -12.89 3.40 -1.01
CA MET A 171 -13.77 3.89 -2.08
C MET A 171 -14.28 2.76 -3.00
N GLN A 172 -13.45 1.74 -3.27
CA GLN A 172 -13.85 0.57 -4.05
C GLN A 172 -14.91 -0.27 -3.32
N TYR A 173 -14.77 -0.43 -2.00
CA TYR A 173 -15.67 -1.24 -1.15
C TYR A 173 -16.66 -0.40 -0.33
N GLY A 174 -16.88 0.85 -0.70
CA GLY A 174 -17.61 1.85 0.10
C GLY A 174 -19.04 1.51 0.49
N THR A 175 -19.69 0.54 -0.19
CA THR A 175 -21.03 0.04 0.21
C THR A 175 -20.97 -0.97 1.38
N SER A 176 -19.79 -1.51 1.68
CA SER A 176 -19.61 -2.61 2.65
C SER A 176 -18.61 -2.27 3.75
N VAL A 177 -17.83 -1.20 3.56
CA VAL A 177 -16.73 -0.82 4.43
C VAL A 177 -16.87 0.66 4.81
N GLU A 178 -16.64 0.95 6.08
CA GLU A 178 -16.58 2.30 6.63
C GLU A 178 -15.27 2.49 7.39
N VAL A 179 -14.49 3.51 7.06
CA VAL A 179 -13.31 3.90 7.84
C VAL A 179 -13.77 4.65 9.10
N ILE A 180 -13.36 4.15 10.27
CA ILE A 180 -13.65 4.76 11.57
C ILE A 180 -12.50 5.67 11.98
N GLU A 181 -11.26 5.17 11.87
CA GLU A 181 -10.02 5.89 12.15
C GLU A 181 -8.97 5.62 11.07
N PRO A 182 -8.04 6.57 10.85
CA PRO A 182 -7.93 7.87 11.53
C PRO A 182 -8.93 8.90 10.97
N ALA A 183 -9.20 9.95 11.76
CA ALA A 183 -10.24 10.94 11.46
C ALA A 183 -9.98 11.69 10.14
N ASP A 184 -8.73 12.05 9.85
CA ASP A 184 -8.32 12.73 8.63
C ASP A 184 -8.60 11.88 7.37
N LEU A 185 -8.35 10.57 7.41
CA LEU A 185 -8.70 9.66 6.32
C LEU A 185 -10.21 9.54 6.17
N ARG A 186 -10.96 9.43 7.28
CA ARG A 186 -12.42 9.39 7.26
C ARG A 186 -13.01 10.66 6.64
N GLU A 187 -12.50 11.82 7.02
CA GLU A 187 -12.94 13.12 6.45
C GLU A 187 -12.63 13.20 4.96
N ARG A 188 -11.44 12.82 4.56
CA ARG A 188 -11.04 12.77 3.14
C ARG A 188 -11.97 11.90 2.30
N ILE A 189 -12.36 10.73 2.81
CA ILE A 189 -13.32 9.83 2.13
C ILE A 189 -14.69 10.47 2.06
N ARG A 190 -15.20 11.05 3.16
CA ARG A 190 -16.49 11.76 3.19
C ARG A 190 -16.55 12.86 2.15
N ASP A 191 -15.50 13.67 2.04
CA ASP A 191 -15.44 14.79 1.12
C ASP A 191 -15.42 14.29 -0.33
N ALA A 192 -14.66 13.23 -0.63
CA ALA A 192 -14.62 12.60 -1.95
C ALA A 192 -15.98 11.98 -2.34
N VAL A 193 -16.69 11.34 -1.40
CA VAL A 193 -18.03 10.78 -1.64
C VAL A 193 -19.04 11.89 -1.92
N ASN A 194 -18.99 13.00 -1.18
CA ASN A 194 -19.85 14.14 -1.43
C ASN A 194 -19.59 14.76 -2.81
N GLU A 195 -18.33 14.97 -3.17
CA GLU A 195 -17.96 15.47 -4.51
C GLU A 195 -18.44 14.52 -5.62
N MET A 196 -18.30 13.19 -5.39
CA MET A 196 -18.80 12.20 -6.33
C MET A 196 -20.32 12.29 -6.46
N ALA A 197 -21.06 12.38 -5.35
CA ALA A 197 -22.52 12.49 -5.36
C ALA A 197 -23.01 13.72 -6.15
N GLU A 198 -22.30 14.86 -6.06
CA GLU A 198 -22.62 16.04 -6.85
C GLU A 198 -22.47 15.83 -8.37
N ARG A 199 -21.52 14.98 -8.80
CA ARG A 199 -21.31 14.67 -10.23
C ARG A 199 -22.40 13.78 -10.84
N TYR A 200 -23.19 13.08 -10.01
CA TYR A 200 -24.23 12.15 -10.45
C TYR A 200 -25.66 12.69 -10.18
N LYS A 201 -25.79 13.99 -9.89
CA LYS A 201 -27.08 14.68 -9.86
C LYS A 201 -27.48 15.14 -11.26
#